data_073b5c3b00ad4eac1b5f122112848fe6
#
_entry.id   073b5c3b00ad4eac1b5f122112848fe6
#
_cell.length_a   1.000
_cell.length_b   1.000
_cell.length_c   1.000
_cell.angle_alpha   90.00
_cell.angle_beta   90.00
_cell.angle_gamma   90.00
#
_symmetry.space_group_name_H-M   'P 1'
#
loop_
_entity.id
_entity.type
_entity.pdbx_description
1 polymer ?
#
loop_
_entity_poly.entity_id
_entity_poly.type
_entity_poly.pdbx_seq_one_letter_code
_entity_poly.pdbx_strand_id
1 'polypeptide(L)'
;YLPPCIIVGVLNTDRTRDFTPTASAAGRDGKISIDAIPQGGGSEAFSKFLTEELRPAIDSAYRTNGWNMLIGHSYAGLFTLNTFLRHTELFDTYLAVDPSLWWDQGRLVREAEALVAGRDFKGKSLYIGVASKKRTDRVDIHLDKVSYLLSEVLPQAENLRFFSKSFPDENHGTVAVPGIYDGIKQLFGK
;
A
#
# COMPACT_ATOMS: atom_id res chain seq x y z
N TYR A 1 -1.96 -11.07 -19.86
CA TYR A 1 -1.16 -10.12 -20.64
C TYR A 1 -1.33 -8.73 -20.04
N LEU A 2 -0.20 -8.12 -19.63
CA LEU A 2 -0.21 -6.72 -19.20
C LEU A 2 -0.51 -5.85 -20.46
N PRO A 3 -1.48 -4.95 -20.41
CA PRO A 3 -1.68 -4.02 -21.50
C PRO A 3 -0.45 -3.12 -21.68
N PRO A 4 -0.23 -2.52 -22.86
CA PRO A 4 0.80 -1.49 -23.01
C PRO A 4 0.65 -0.42 -21.93
N CYS A 5 1.74 -0.14 -21.19
CA CYS A 5 1.71 0.79 -20.07
C CYS A 5 2.98 1.64 -20.01
N ILE A 6 2.87 2.79 -19.38
CA ILE A 6 3.99 3.65 -19.01
C ILE A 6 4.31 3.36 -17.55
N ILE A 7 5.56 3.05 -17.26
CA ILE A 7 6.03 2.82 -15.88
C ILE A 7 6.80 4.07 -15.45
N VAL A 8 6.33 4.69 -14.38
CA VAL A 8 6.96 5.88 -13.79
C VAL A 8 7.54 5.50 -12.44
N GLY A 9 8.86 5.49 -12.35
CA GLY A 9 9.60 5.31 -11.10
C GLY A 9 9.85 6.65 -10.42
N VAL A 10 9.33 6.82 -9.20
CA VAL A 10 9.51 8.05 -8.43
C VAL A 10 10.65 7.88 -7.43
N LEU A 11 11.70 8.69 -7.56
CA LEU A 11 12.80 8.75 -6.62
C LEU A 11 12.45 9.71 -5.48
N ASN A 12 12.27 9.17 -4.28
CA ASN A 12 11.96 9.98 -3.11
C ASN A 12 13.21 10.63 -2.52
N THR A 13 13.08 11.85 -2.07
CA THR A 13 14.10 12.54 -1.27
C THR A 13 14.06 12.11 0.20
N ASP A 14 12.87 11.81 0.72
CA ASP A 14 12.66 11.28 2.06
C ASP A 14 11.50 10.28 2.06
N ARG A 15 11.83 8.99 2.02
CA ARG A 15 10.85 7.89 1.98
C ARG A 15 9.95 7.83 3.22
N THR A 16 10.50 8.16 4.40
CA THR A 16 9.72 8.10 5.64
C THR A 16 8.67 9.20 5.63
N ARG A 17 9.05 10.42 5.29
CA ARG A 17 8.12 11.53 5.15
C ARG A 17 7.03 11.23 4.12
N ASP A 18 7.44 10.88 2.90
CA ASP A 18 6.53 10.81 1.75
C ASP A 18 5.55 9.64 1.81
N PHE A 19 5.95 8.51 2.41
CA PHE A 19 5.15 7.28 2.36
C PHE A 19 4.36 6.99 3.64
N THR A 20 4.47 7.82 4.68
CA THR A 20 3.76 7.55 5.93
C THR A 20 2.66 8.57 6.19
N PRO A 21 1.46 8.11 6.64
CA PRO A 21 0.29 8.98 6.78
C PRO A 21 0.33 9.87 8.03
N THR A 22 1.15 9.50 8.99
CA THR A 22 1.25 10.19 10.30
C THR A 22 2.69 10.32 10.72
N ALA A 23 3.00 11.35 11.49
CA ALA A 23 4.27 11.41 12.21
C ALA A 23 4.23 10.41 13.38
N SER A 24 5.26 9.56 13.48
CA SER A 24 5.37 8.57 14.55
C SER A 24 6.80 8.43 15.06
N ALA A 25 6.93 8.23 16.35
CA ALA A 25 8.18 7.86 17.03
C ALA A 25 8.20 6.38 17.44
N ALA A 26 7.13 5.64 17.16
CA ALA A 26 7.01 4.23 17.51
C ALA A 26 7.86 3.35 16.59
N GLY A 27 8.63 2.44 17.17
CA GLY A 27 9.35 1.40 16.47
C GLY A 27 8.41 0.30 15.93
N ARG A 28 8.99 -0.68 15.23
CA ARG A 28 8.23 -1.82 14.68
C ARG A 28 7.57 -2.70 15.75
N ASP A 29 8.11 -2.69 16.96
CA ASP A 29 7.55 -3.38 18.14
C ASP A 29 6.46 -2.54 18.85
N GLY A 30 6.12 -1.37 18.33
CA GLY A 30 5.14 -0.45 18.89
C GLY A 30 5.65 0.37 20.07
N LYS A 31 6.91 0.21 20.48
CA LYS A 31 7.49 0.96 21.59
C LYS A 31 8.01 2.31 21.13
N ILE A 32 7.92 3.29 22.02
CA ILE A 32 8.47 4.63 21.83
C ILE A 32 9.64 4.78 22.79
N SER A 33 10.84 5.03 22.26
CA SER A 33 12.01 5.34 23.10
C SER A 33 11.86 6.74 23.67
N ILE A 34 12.45 6.97 24.87
CA ILE A 34 12.29 8.22 25.61
C ILE A 34 12.76 9.46 24.83
N ASP A 35 13.78 9.31 23.97
CA ASP A 35 14.35 10.39 23.17
C ASP A 35 13.92 10.30 21.68
N ALA A 36 12.90 9.49 21.36
CA ALA A 36 12.48 9.30 19.98
C ALA A 36 11.79 10.55 19.43
N ILE A 37 12.27 11.02 18.29
CA ILE A 37 11.70 12.15 17.57
C ILE A 37 10.71 11.59 16.54
N PRO A 38 9.43 12.05 16.53
CA PRO A 38 8.47 11.66 15.50
C PRO A 38 8.96 11.97 14.09
N GLN A 39 8.80 11.02 13.17
CA GLN A 39 9.16 11.14 11.76
C GLN A 39 7.98 10.82 10.88
N GLY A 40 8.01 11.27 9.63
CA GLY A 40 6.98 10.95 8.64
C GLY A 40 5.80 11.92 8.62
N GLY A 41 4.66 11.47 8.11
CA GLY A 41 3.40 12.24 8.09
C GLY A 41 3.19 13.09 6.85
N GLY A 42 3.98 12.91 5.78
CA GLY A 42 3.89 13.71 4.56
C GLY A 42 3.13 13.05 3.40
N SER A 43 2.46 11.91 3.62
CA SER A 43 1.83 11.15 2.53
C SER A 43 0.75 11.94 1.78
N GLU A 44 0.06 12.85 2.44
CA GLU A 44 -0.95 13.72 1.80
C GLU A 44 -0.30 14.65 0.77
N ALA A 45 0.80 15.32 1.14
CA ALA A 45 1.54 16.17 0.23
C ALA A 45 2.14 15.38 -0.94
N PHE A 46 2.60 14.16 -0.67
CA PHE A 46 3.12 13.28 -1.72
C PHE A 46 2.01 12.79 -2.67
N SER A 47 0.81 12.50 -2.16
CA SER A 47 -0.37 12.21 -2.99
C SER A 47 -0.71 13.37 -3.93
N LYS A 48 -0.69 14.59 -3.43
CA LYS A 48 -0.91 15.80 -4.26
C LYS A 48 0.16 15.95 -5.33
N PHE A 49 1.42 15.79 -4.99
CA PHE A 49 2.51 15.79 -5.99
C PHE A 49 2.25 14.77 -7.10
N LEU A 50 1.87 13.52 -6.76
CA LEU A 50 1.59 12.49 -7.76
C LEU A 50 0.42 12.84 -8.68
N THR A 51 -0.62 13.46 -8.16
CA THR A 51 -1.88 13.68 -8.88
C THR A 51 -1.98 15.05 -9.53
N GLU A 52 -1.38 16.08 -8.94
CA GLU A 52 -1.50 17.46 -9.40
C GLU A 52 -0.28 17.94 -10.21
N GLU A 53 0.87 17.28 -10.07
CA GLU A 53 2.10 17.65 -10.76
C GLU A 53 2.60 16.53 -11.68
N LEU A 54 2.91 15.34 -11.12
CA LEU A 54 3.53 14.26 -11.89
C LEU A 54 2.59 13.70 -12.97
N ARG A 55 1.34 13.37 -12.62
CA ARG A 55 0.39 12.81 -13.59
C ARG A 55 0.11 13.78 -14.73
N PRO A 56 -0.20 15.07 -14.52
CA PRO A 56 -0.36 16.02 -15.62
C PRO A 56 0.89 16.15 -16.51
N ALA A 57 2.09 16.09 -15.92
CA ALA A 57 3.33 16.12 -16.70
C ALA A 57 3.47 14.90 -17.61
N ILE A 58 3.14 13.70 -17.10
CA ILE A 58 3.14 12.46 -17.91
C ILE A 58 2.07 12.50 -18.98
N ASP A 59 0.86 12.93 -18.67
CA ASP A 59 -0.26 13.03 -19.62
C ASP A 59 0.02 14.05 -20.74
N SER A 60 0.76 15.10 -20.44
CA SER A 60 1.22 16.07 -21.43
C SER A 60 2.32 15.53 -22.36
N ALA A 61 3.20 14.67 -21.83
CA ALA A 61 4.35 14.16 -22.57
C ALA A 61 4.04 12.88 -23.37
N TYR A 62 3.05 12.11 -22.96
CA TYR A 62 2.76 10.80 -23.53
C TYR A 62 1.26 10.62 -23.78
N ARG A 63 0.91 9.72 -24.72
CA ARG A 63 -0.49 9.33 -24.94
C ARG A 63 -0.94 8.38 -23.84
N THR A 64 -1.73 8.86 -22.91
CA THR A 64 -2.36 8.09 -21.84
C THR A 64 -3.85 7.87 -22.13
N ASN A 65 -4.49 6.99 -21.39
CA ASN A 65 -5.93 6.72 -21.45
C ASN A 65 -6.66 7.12 -20.17
N GLY A 66 -5.96 7.79 -19.25
CA GLY A 66 -6.49 8.22 -17.95
C GLY A 66 -6.56 7.14 -16.88
N TRP A 67 -6.34 5.85 -17.21
CA TRP A 67 -6.30 4.78 -16.22
C TRP A 67 -4.95 4.74 -15.52
N ASN A 68 -4.96 4.66 -14.19
CA ASN A 68 -3.76 4.76 -13.36
C ASN A 68 -3.68 3.66 -12.31
N MET A 69 -2.48 3.16 -12.08
CA MET A 69 -2.17 2.15 -11.06
C MET A 69 -1.09 2.64 -10.12
N LEU A 70 -1.31 2.45 -8.81
CA LEU A 70 -0.31 2.72 -7.77
C LEU A 70 0.28 1.41 -7.27
N ILE A 71 1.61 1.29 -7.32
CA ILE A 71 2.34 0.10 -6.84
C ILE A 71 3.32 0.52 -5.74
N GLY A 72 3.30 -0.19 -4.63
CA GLY A 72 4.23 0.07 -3.54
C GLY A 72 4.63 -1.16 -2.74
N HIS A 73 5.87 -1.18 -2.25
CA HIS A 73 6.40 -2.16 -1.31
C HIS A 73 6.81 -1.49 0.00
N SER A 74 6.61 -2.17 1.13
CA SER A 74 7.07 -1.68 2.44
C SER A 74 6.35 -0.38 2.84
N TYR A 75 7.06 0.73 3.09
CA TYR A 75 6.47 2.05 3.32
C TYR A 75 5.65 2.54 2.12
N ALA A 76 6.13 2.28 0.89
CA ALA A 76 5.33 2.58 -0.29
C ALA A 76 4.07 1.69 -0.38
N GLY A 77 4.11 0.46 0.14
CA GLY A 77 2.93 -0.39 0.31
C GLY A 77 1.94 0.17 1.34
N LEU A 78 2.44 0.71 2.45
CA LEU A 78 1.63 1.46 3.42
C LEU A 78 0.98 2.68 2.77
N PHE A 79 1.74 3.46 2.02
CA PHE A 79 1.24 4.60 1.24
C PHE A 79 0.14 4.17 0.27
N THR A 80 0.36 3.10 -0.48
CA THR A 80 -0.61 2.54 -1.42
C THR A 80 -1.93 2.18 -0.75
N LEU A 81 -1.89 1.48 0.39
CA LEU A 81 -3.09 1.13 1.16
C LEU A 81 -3.75 2.34 1.83
N ASN A 82 -2.97 3.27 2.35
CA ASN A 82 -3.51 4.51 2.92
C ASN A 82 -4.25 5.32 1.85
N THR A 83 -3.66 5.45 0.66
CA THR A 83 -4.30 6.12 -0.48
C THR A 83 -5.56 5.39 -0.93
N PHE A 84 -5.54 4.06 -1.03
CA PHE A 84 -6.73 3.27 -1.33
C PHE A 84 -7.86 3.51 -0.32
N LEU A 85 -7.56 3.46 0.96
CA LEU A 85 -8.58 3.57 2.00
C LEU A 85 -9.13 4.99 2.16
N ARG A 86 -8.33 6.04 1.93
CA ARG A 86 -8.74 7.43 2.18
C ARG A 86 -9.11 8.20 0.93
N HIS A 87 -8.44 7.92 -0.17
CA HIS A 87 -8.47 8.66 -1.43
C HIS A 87 -8.59 7.69 -2.62
N THR A 88 -9.59 6.78 -2.53
CA THR A 88 -9.78 5.71 -3.52
C THR A 88 -10.00 6.23 -4.94
N GLU A 89 -10.46 7.46 -5.08
CA GLU A 89 -10.70 8.12 -6.37
C GLU A 89 -9.40 8.41 -7.14
N LEU A 90 -8.27 8.53 -6.47
CA LEU A 90 -7.01 8.98 -7.07
C LEU A 90 -6.40 7.99 -8.07
N PHE A 91 -6.64 6.69 -7.89
CA PHE A 91 -6.17 5.65 -8.81
C PHE A 91 -7.28 4.62 -9.07
N ASP A 92 -7.12 3.84 -10.14
CA ASP A 92 -8.08 2.80 -10.52
C ASP A 92 -7.71 1.45 -9.92
N THR A 93 -6.40 1.22 -9.76
CA THR A 93 -5.87 -0.04 -9.25
C THR A 93 -4.73 0.21 -8.28
N TYR A 94 -4.70 -0.60 -7.23
CA TYR A 94 -3.74 -0.51 -6.14
C TYR A 94 -3.06 -1.87 -5.94
N LEU A 95 -1.73 -1.87 -5.88
CA LEU A 95 -0.94 -3.07 -5.62
C LEU A 95 0.04 -2.80 -4.48
N ALA A 96 -0.25 -3.35 -3.31
CA ALA A 96 0.57 -3.21 -2.12
C ALA A 96 1.30 -4.54 -1.82
N VAL A 97 2.63 -4.49 -1.73
CA VAL A 97 3.43 -5.64 -1.34
C VAL A 97 4.05 -5.41 0.02
N ASP A 98 3.78 -6.33 0.93
CA ASP A 98 4.27 -6.37 2.31
C ASP A 98 4.23 -4.99 3.01
N PRO A 99 3.04 -4.36 3.02
CA PRO A 99 2.85 -3.00 3.49
C PRO A 99 3.24 -2.87 4.97
N SER A 100 3.93 -1.80 5.35
CA SER A 100 4.40 -1.54 6.72
C SER A 100 3.27 -1.18 7.70
N LEU A 101 2.29 -2.07 7.88
CA LEU A 101 1.09 -1.86 8.70
C LEU A 101 1.35 -1.70 10.20
N TRP A 102 2.57 -1.92 10.65
CA TRP A 102 3.03 -1.64 12.01
C TRP A 102 3.21 -0.14 12.29
N TRP A 103 3.33 0.69 11.25
CA TRP A 103 3.54 2.14 11.39
C TRP A 103 2.50 2.77 12.32
N ASP A 104 2.96 3.69 13.17
CA ASP A 104 2.13 4.39 14.16
C ASP A 104 1.25 3.41 14.95
N GLN A 105 1.90 2.34 15.47
CA GLN A 105 1.25 1.27 16.23
C GLN A 105 0.09 0.58 15.47
N GLY A 106 0.11 0.62 14.13
CA GLY A 106 -0.93 0.02 13.29
C GLY A 106 -2.19 0.88 13.15
N ARG A 107 -2.05 2.17 13.21
CA ARG A 107 -3.17 3.13 13.13
C ARG A 107 -4.05 2.90 11.89
N LEU A 108 -3.45 2.70 10.70
CA LEU A 108 -4.22 2.48 9.49
C LEU A 108 -5.16 1.27 9.59
N VAL A 109 -4.70 0.18 10.22
CA VAL A 109 -5.51 -1.04 10.41
C VAL A 109 -6.65 -0.79 11.40
N ARG A 110 -6.39 -0.07 12.49
CA ARG A 110 -7.45 0.30 13.47
C ARG A 110 -8.55 1.18 12.88
N GLU A 111 -8.21 1.99 11.88
CA GLU A 111 -9.17 2.89 11.22
C GLU A 111 -9.84 2.25 9.99
N ALA A 112 -9.33 1.11 9.50
CA ALA A 112 -9.71 0.54 8.22
C ALA A 112 -11.20 0.16 8.13
N GLU A 113 -11.80 -0.39 9.18
CA GLU A 113 -13.24 -0.72 9.21
C GLU A 113 -14.10 0.52 8.94
N ALA A 114 -13.84 1.60 9.66
CA ALA A 114 -14.58 2.85 9.47
C ALA A 114 -14.35 3.47 8.08
N LEU A 115 -13.17 3.23 7.50
CA LEU A 115 -12.82 3.72 6.16
C LEU A 115 -13.44 2.89 5.03
N VAL A 116 -13.83 1.66 5.29
CA VAL A 116 -14.49 0.75 4.32
C VAL A 116 -16.02 0.81 4.45
N ALA A 117 -16.53 1.00 5.67
CA ALA A 117 -17.96 0.93 5.97
C ALA A 117 -18.83 1.85 5.10
N GLY A 118 -19.81 1.27 4.42
CA GLY A 118 -20.78 2.00 3.61
C GLY A 118 -20.22 2.65 2.35
N ARG A 119 -19.00 2.30 1.92
CA ARG A 119 -18.40 2.81 0.69
C ARG A 119 -18.52 1.81 -0.43
N ASP A 120 -18.86 2.31 -1.62
CA ASP A 120 -18.85 1.54 -2.86
C ASP A 120 -17.49 1.69 -3.56
N PHE A 121 -16.81 0.57 -3.78
CA PHE A 121 -15.53 0.48 -4.47
C PHE A 121 -15.67 0.04 -5.94
N LYS A 122 -16.83 0.25 -6.53
CA LYS A 122 -17.09 -0.12 -7.92
C LYS A 122 -16.04 0.43 -8.88
N GLY A 123 -15.50 -0.45 -9.72
CA GLY A 123 -14.45 -0.10 -10.69
C GLY A 123 -13.04 -0.04 -10.10
N LYS A 124 -12.87 -0.27 -8.80
CA LYS A 124 -11.57 -0.31 -8.14
C LYS A 124 -11.05 -1.73 -7.99
N SER A 125 -9.74 -1.87 -8.08
CA SER A 125 -9.05 -3.14 -7.85
C SER A 125 -7.94 -2.97 -6.81
N LEU A 126 -7.81 -3.96 -5.93
CA LEU A 126 -6.76 -4.00 -4.91
C LEU A 126 -6.10 -5.38 -4.91
N TYR A 127 -4.78 -5.41 -4.92
CA TYR A 127 -3.99 -6.60 -4.63
C TYR A 127 -3.09 -6.34 -3.43
N ILE A 128 -3.00 -7.33 -2.53
CA ILE A 128 -2.06 -7.33 -1.40
C ILE A 128 -1.23 -8.61 -1.40
N GLY A 129 0.08 -8.48 -1.61
CA GLY A 129 1.05 -9.57 -1.43
C GLY A 129 1.71 -9.47 -0.07
N VAL A 130 1.89 -10.59 0.64
CA VAL A 130 2.44 -10.61 2.00
C VAL A 130 3.55 -11.64 2.11
N ALA A 131 4.73 -11.24 2.60
CA ALA A 131 5.76 -12.16 3.02
C ALA A 131 5.34 -12.86 4.31
N SER A 132 5.32 -14.19 4.34
CA SER A 132 4.90 -14.96 5.52
C SER A 132 5.95 -15.97 5.99
N LYS A 133 7.19 -15.86 5.51
CA LYS A 133 8.29 -16.66 6.03
C LYS A 133 8.48 -16.37 7.52
N LYS A 134 8.19 -17.34 8.35
CA LYS A 134 8.32 -17.22 9.81
C LYS A 134 9.77 -16.86 10.17
N ARG A 135 9.94 -15.77 10.87
CA ARG A 135 11.19 -15.45 11.55
C ARG A 135 11.12 -16.07 12.95
N THR A 136 12.10 -16.88 13.29
CA THR A 136 12.17 -17.60 14.56
C THR A 136 12.47 -16.71 15.76
N ASP A 137 12.82 -15.44 15.53
CA ASP A 137 13.41 -14.53 16.51
C ASP A 137 12.55 -13.32 16.91
N ARG A 138 11.34 -13.17 16.36
CA ARG A 138 10.47 -12.01 16.67
C ARG A 138 8.98 -12.35 16.67
N VAL A 139 8.26 -11.81 17.64
CA VAL A 139 6.79 -11.72 17.61
C VAL A 139 6.43 -10.78 16.47
N ASP A 140 5.75 -11.28 15.45
CA ASP A 140 5.42 -10.50 14.27
C ASP A 140 4.04 -9.85 14.44
N ILE A 141 4.01 -8.74 15.20
CA ILE A 141 2.82 -7.88 15.35
C ILE A 141 2.25 -7.44 13.98
N HIS A 142 3.08 -7.46 12.97
CA HIS A 142 2.72 -7.10 11.60
C HIS A 142 1.79 -8.15 10.96
N LEU A 143 2.05 -9.44 11.13
CA LEU A 143 1.23 -10.50 10.52
C LEU A 143 -0.20 -10.51 11.07
N ASP A 144 -0.40 -10.27 12.36
CA ASP A 144 -1.75 -10.19 12.93
C ASP A 144 -2.56 -9.04 12.34
N LYS A 145 -1.92 -7.87 12.16
CA LYS A 145 -2.57 -6.71 11.53
C LYS A 145 -2.92 -6.94 10.07
N VAL A 146 -2.02 -7.58 9.32
CA VAL A 146 -2.26 -7.97 7.94
C VAL A 146 -3.39 -8.98 7.86
N SER A 147 -3.36 -10.03 8.68
CA SER A 147 -4.40 -11.06 8.72
C SER A 147 -5.76 -10.45 8.99
N TYR A 148 -5.89 -9.58 10.01
CA TYR A 148 -7.13 -8.89 10.32
C TYR A 148 -7.65 -8.06 9.13
N LEU A 149 -6.80 -7.28 8.49
CA LEU A 149 -7.19 -6.48 7.33
C LEU A 149 -7.70 -7.35 6.17
N LEU A 150 -7.03 -8.48 5.91
CA LEU A 150 -7.36 -9.37 4.80
C LEU A 150 -8.60 -10.23 5.04
N SER A 151 -8.83 -10.69 6.29
CA SER A 151 -9.92 -11.61 6.61
C SER A 151 -11.19 -10.93 7.10
N GLU A 152 -11.08 -9.79 7.79
CA GLU A 152 -12.22 -9.18 8.47
C GLU A 152 -12.67 -7.86 7.80
N VAL A 153 -11.73 -7.06 7.29
CA VAL A 153 -12.06 -5.70 6.82
C VAL A 153 -12.32 -5.66 5.31
N LEU A 154 -11.34 -6.05 4.50
CA LEU A 154 -11.43 -5.92 3.04
C LEU A 154 -12.51 -6.77 2.39
N PRO A 155 -12.88 -7.96 2.91
CA PRO A 155 -14.03 -8.70 2.37
C PRO A 155 -15.39 -7.98 2.52
N GLN A 156 -15.48 -6.97 3.38
CA GLN A 156 -16.68 -6.13 3.55
C GLN A 156 -16.72 -4.94 2.56
N ALA A 157 -15.67 -4.72 1.78
CA ALA A 157 -15.61 -3.65 0.79
C ALA A 157 -16.54 -3.96 -0.41
N GLU A 158 -17.65 -3.24 -0.50
CA GLU A 158 -18.65 -3.46 -1.54
C GLU A 158 -18.08 -3.20 -2.94
N ASN A 159 -18.34 -4.13 -3.87
CA ASN A 159 -17.94 -4.04 -5.28
C ASN A 159 -16.43 -3.93 -5.53
N LEU A 160 -15.59 -4.17 -4.52
CA LEU A 160 -14.14 -4.20 -4.68
C LEU A 160 -13.69 -5.47 -5.41
N ARG A 161 -12.90 -5.33 -6.45
CA ARG A 161 -12.16 -6.44 -7.04
C ARG A 161 -10.89 -6.67 -6.22
N PHE A 162 -10.95 -7.58 -5.25
CA PHE A 162 -9.88 -7.80 -4.28
C PHE A 162 -9.17 -9.13 -4.47
N PHE A 163 -7.83 -9.11 -4.41
CA PHE A 163 -6.96 -10.28 -4.40
C PHE A 163 -5.91 -10.16 -3.32
N SER A 164 -5.56 -11.28 -2.72
CA SER A 164 -4.43 -11.34 -1.80
C SER A 164 -3.65 -12.64 -1.97
N LYS A 165 -2.35 -12.61 -1.66
CA LYS A 165 -1.51 -13.79 -1.64
C LYS A 165 -0.43 -13.72 -0.59
N SER A 166 -0.26 -14.83 0.12
CA SER A 166 0.85 -15.06 1.05
C SER A 166 2.00 -15.78 0.35
N PHE A 167 3.24 -15.35 0.65
CA PHE A 167 4.48 -15.90 0.12
C PHE A 167 5.32 -16.53 1.24
N PRO A 168 5.12 -17.82 1.53
CA PRO A 168 5.73 -18.49 2.70
C PRO A 168 7.24 -18.66 2.59
N ASP A 169 7.78 -18.64 1.37
CA ASP A 169 9.21 -18.77 1.13
C ASP A 169 9.95 -17.44 1.08
N GLU A 170 9.19 -16.33 1.08
CA GLU A 170 9.73 -14.98 0.97
C GLU A 170 9.76 -14.26 2.32
N ASN A 171 10.75 -13.40 2.49
CA ASN A 171 10.83 -12.43 3.57
C ASN A 171 10.60 -11.00 3.03
N HIS A 172 10.55 -10.02 3.94
CA HIS A 172 10.32 -8.61 3.57
C HIS A 172 11.25 -8.09 2.47
N GLY A 173 12.51 -8.52 2.46
CA GLY A 173 13.49 -8.05 1.47
C GLY A 173 13.39 -8.73 0.10
N THR A 174 12.78 -9.92 0.03
CA THR A 174 12.74 -10.72 -1.21
C THR A 174 11.37 -10.74 -1.88
N VAL A 175 10.29 -10.44 -1.15
CA VAL A 175 8.91 -10.55 -1.63
C VAL A 175 8.51 -9.50 -2.69
N ALA A 176 9.25 -8.42 -2.83
CA ALA A 176 8.86 -7.31 -3.71
C ALA A 176 8.65 -7.78 -5.16
N VAL A 177 9.62 -8.49 -5.73
CA VAL A 177 9.56 -8.95 -7.13
C VAL A 177 8.47 -9.99 -7.35
N PRO A 178 8.43 -11.14 -6.62
CA PRO A 178 7.37 -12.13 -6.82
C PRO A 178 5.99 -11.59 -6.46
N GLY A 179 5.86 -10.70 -5.47
CA GLY A 179 4.60 -10.10 -5.09
C GLY A 179 4.04 -9.16 -6.16
N ILE A 180 4.87 -8.30 -6.75
CA ILE A 180 4.46 -7.43 -7.86
C ILE A 180 4.09 -8.27 -9.09
N TYR A 181 4.91 -9.26 -9.44
CA TYR A 181 4.64 -10.13 -10.57
C TYR A 181 3.31 -10.88 -10.43
N ASP A 182 3.07 -11.49 -9.27
CA ASP A 182 1.81 -12.20 -9.00
C ASP A 182 0.61 -11.24 -9.04
N GLY A 183 0.74 -10.06 -8.40
CA GLY A 183 -0.30 -9.05 -8.40
C GLY A 183 -0.69 -8.60 -9.81
N ILE A 184 0.28 -8.35 -10.67
CA ILE A 184 0.03 -8.03 -12.09
C ILE A 184 -0.69 -9.20 -12.79
N LYS A 185 -0.30 -10.44 -12.53
CA LYS A 185 -0.99 -11.62 -13.10
C LYS A 185 -2.44 -11.73 -12.62
N GLN A 186 -2.71 -11.52 -11.34
CA GLN A 186 -4.06 -11.58 -10.78
C GLN A 186 -4.96 -10.46 -11.31
N LEU A 187 -4.40 -9.29 -11.47
CA LEU A 187 -5.15 -8.11 -11.91
C LEU A 187 -5.42 -8.11 -13.42
N PHE A 188 -4.52 -8.64 -14.25
CA PHE A 188 -4.59 -8.58 -15.71
C PHE A 188 -4.53 -9.92 -16.43
N GLY A 189 -4.21 -11.01 -15.73
CA GLY A 189 -4.22 -12.36 -16.30
C GLY A 189 -5.64 -12.77 -16.71
N LYS A 190 -5.75 -13.38 -17.89
CA LYS A 190 -6.97 -14.06 -18.35
C LYS A 190 -6.95 -15.48 -17.89
#